data_a8b0d47cf7067c203452a8db729ce788
#
_entry.id   a8b0d47cf7067c203452a8db729ce788
#
_cell.length_a   1.000
_cell.length_b   1.000
_cell.length_c   1.000
_cell.angle_alpha   90.00
_cell.angle_beta   90.00
_cell.angle_gamma   90.00
#
_symmetry.space_group_name_H-M   'P 1'
#
loop_
_entity.id
_entity.type
_entity.pdbx_description
1 polymer ?
#
loop_
_entity_poly.entity_id
_entity_poly.type
_entity_poly.pdbx_seq_one_letter_code
_entity_poly.pdbx_strand_id
1 'polypeptide(L)'
;QGVVAGYNFSELLTYVNSESSTVDGMEFNLFREFDSLPDPFDGLFISVNITDIDASSDIPSDNGVFTVPFRKLADRTSNISIGYDKGNIDMRLSMARRSDYLDYLADDDIETTVEDLNYDNIRFTDDHSQLDFTAKYYLNDNLTLKFDLININDEPEYYYWGNPSRLSQYDEYGRSATVGFTYKY
;
A
#
# COMPACT_ATOMS: atom_id res chain seq x y z
N GLN A 1 29.58 19.47 -17.64
CA GLN A 1 30.47 18.89 -18.67
C GLN A 1 31.61 18.14 -17.99
N GLY A 2 31.88 16.92 -18.38
CA GLY A 2 32.89 16.07 -17.80
C GLY A 2 33.54 15.11 -18.81
N VAL A 3 34.52 14.34 -18.35
CA VAL A 3 35.15 13.30 -19.12
C VAL A 3 35.12 11.97 -18.37
N VAL A 4 34.51 10.94 -18.95
CA VAL A 4 34.55 9.58 -18.43
C VAL A 4 35.10 8.64 -19.48
N ALA A 5 36.06 7.82 -19.11
CA ALA A 5 36.76 6.88 -20.02
C ALA A 5 37.26 7.54 -21.30
N GLY A 6 37.66 8.83 -21.28
CA GLY A 6 38.18 9.58 -22.43
C GLY A 6 37.12 10.20 -23.34
N TYR A 7 35.81 10.07 -23.02
CA TYR A 7 34.72 10.68 -23.77
C TYR A 7 34.21 11.93 -23.06
N ASN A 8 34.00 13.02 -23.83
CA ASN A 8 33.36 14.21 -23.35
C ASN A 8 31.82 14.01 -23.35
N PHE A 9 31.14 14.43 -22.28
CA PHE A 9 29.70 14.38 -22.18
C PHE A 9 29.15 15.72 -21.61
N SER A 10 27.95 16.07 -21.99
CA SER A 10 27.20 17.20 -21.44
C SER A 10 26.35 16.80 -20.23
N GLU A 11 25.93 15.54 -20.20
CA GLU A 11 25.10 14.94 -19.16
C GLU A 11 25.55 13.50 -18.90
N LEU A 12 25.56 13.09 -17.64
CA LEU A 12 25.86 11.73 -17.22
C LEU A 12 24.78 11.26 -16.23
N LEU A 13 23.95 10.32 -16.67
CA LEU A 13 23.04 9.61 -15.78
C LEU A 13 23.72 8.35 -15.24
N THR A 14 23.80 8.25 -13.94
CA THR A 14 24.39 7.09 -13.26
C THR A 14 23.65 6.79 -11.95
N TYR A 15 23.75 5.54 -11.52
CA TYR A 15 23.23 5.14 -10.20
C TYR A 15 24.35 5.32 -9.17
N VAL A 16 24.00 5.92 -8.06
CA VAL A 16 24.86 6.00 -6.87
C VAL A 16 24.14 5.32 -5.69
N ASN A 17 24.92 4.71 -4.81
CA ASN A 17 24.37 4.19 -3.57
C ASN A 17 24.07 5.35 -2.62
N SER A 18 22.97 5.24 -1.83
CA SER A 18 22.76 6.11 -0.68
C SER A 18 23.89 5.94 0.34
N GLU A 19 24.15 6.93 1.18
CA GLU A 19 25.20 6.82 2.20
C GLU A 19 24.84 5.82 3.28
N SER A 20 23.62 5.92 3.82
CA SER A 20 23.09 4.96 4.79
C SER A 20 21.58 4.84 4.66
N SER A 21 21.03 3.74 5.15
CA SER A 21 19.59 3.53 5.29
C SER A 21 19.33 2.73 6.55
N THR A 22 18.33 3.15 7.31
CA THR A 22 17.88 2.44 8.52
C THR A 22 16.44 2.00 8.33
N VAL A 23 16.12 0.81 8.81
CA VAL A 23 14.76 0.26 8.83
C VAL A 23 14.57 -0.49 10.12
N ASP A 24 13.67 -0.01 10.96
CA ASP A 24 13.24 -0.64 12.19
C ASP A 24 11.73 -0.82 12.15
N GLY A 25 11.20 -1.87 12.78
CA GLY A 25 9.76 -2.06 12.75
C GLY A 25 9.23 -3.12 13.70
N MET A 26 7.93 -3.14 13.84
CA MET A 26 7.18 -4.12 14.62
C MET A 26 6.00 -4.65 13.83
N GLU A 27 5.67 -5.92 14.04
CA GLU A 27 4.52 -6.55 13.46
C GLU A 27 3.65 -7.19 14.55
N PHE A 28 2.34 -6.95 14.45
CA PHE A 28 1.33 -7.54 15.31
C PHE A 28 0.35 -8.35 14.47
N ASN A 29 0.16 -9.63 14.84
CA ASN A 29 -0.78 -10.54 14.21
C ASN A 29 -1.74 -11.12 15.26
N LEU A 30 -3.02 -11.07 14.97
CA LEU A 30 -4.08 -11.70 15.75
C LEU A 30 -5.03 -12.45 14.82
N PHE A 31 -5.30 -13.71 15.12
CA PHE A 31 -6.41 -14.47 14.56
C PHE A 31 -7.21 -15.11 15.68
N ARG A 32 -8.53 -14.93 15.65
CA ARG A 32 -9.42 -15.50 16.65
C ARG A 32 -10.71 -16.00 16.01
N GLU A 33 -11.00 -17.25 16.22
CA GLU A 33 -12.32 -17.88 15.98
C GLU A 33 -13.16 -17.84 17.24
N PHE A 34 -14.48 -17.69 17.08
CA PHE A 34 -15.43 -17.59 18.18
C PHE A 34 -16.32 -18.85 18.26
N ASP A 35 -15.71 -20.03 18.16
CA ASP A 35 -16.33 -21.35 18.19
C ASP A 35 -17.10 -21.65 19.47
N SER A 36 -16.84 -20.92 20.55
CA SER A 36 -17.54 -21.04 21.83
C SER A 36 -18.84 -20.23 21.92
N LEU A 37 -19.17 -19.43 20.91
CA LEU A 37 -20.42 -18.70 20.86
C LEU A 37 -21.60 -19.64 20.56
N PRO A 38 -22.83 -19.29 20.99
CA PRO A 38 -23.99 -20.08 20.62
C PRO A 38 -24.29 -19.96 19.13
N ASP A 39 -24.88 -21.02 18.54
CA ASP A 39 -25.40 -21.01 17.18
C ASP A 39 -26.36 -19.81 16.95
N PRO A 40 -26.23 -19.05 15.83
CA PRO A 40 -25.36 -19.26 14.66
C PRO A 40 -24.02 -18.50 14.71
N PHE A 41 -23.60 -17.93 15.85
CA PHE A 41 -22.45 -17.03 15.96
C PHE A 41 -21.09 -17.75 16.11
N ASP A 42 -21.08 -19.07 16.26
CA ASP A 42 -19.89 -19.90 16.41
C ASP A 42 -19.04 -20.09 15.14
N GLY A 43 -19.50 -19.53 14.01
CA GLY A 43 -18.70 -19.43 12.78
C GLY A 43 -17.98 -18.09 12.60
N LEU A 44 -18.12 -17.15 13.55
CA LEU A 44 -17.46 -15.85 13.47
C LEU A 44 -15.96 -15.95 13.71
N PHE A 45 -15.21 -15.10 13.01
CA PHE A 45 -13.78 -14.91 13.27
C PHE A 45 -13.36 -13.46 13.05
N ILE A 46 -12.24 -13.09 13.65
CA ILE A 46 -11.53 -11.83 13.41
C ILE A 46 -10.08 -12.12 13.07
N SER A 47 -9.54 -11.37 12.12
CA SER A 47 -8.12 -11.36 11.77
C SER A 47 -7.62 -9.94 11.74
N VAL A 48 -6.48 -9.70 12.40
CA VAL A 48 -5.82 -8.39 12.46
C VAL A 48 -4.36 -8.58 12.17
N ASN A 49 -3.82 -7.81 11.24
CA ASN A 49 -2.39 -7.67 11.00
C ASN A 49 -2.08 -6.18 10.98
N ILE A 50 -1.07 -5.76 11.74
CA ILE A 50 -0.58 -4.38 11.79
C ILE A 50 0.93 -4.44 11.73
N THR A 51 1.51 -3.71 10.77
CA THR A 51 2.95 -3.51 10.64
C THR A 51 3.25 -2.03 10.82
N ASP A 52 4.19 -1.71 11.67
CA ASP A 52 4.66 -0.36 11.96
C ASP A 52 6.17 -0.31 11.67
N ILE A 53 6.61 0.58 10.79
CA ILE A 53 7.98 0.66 10.29
C ILE A 53 8.45 2.10 10.42
N ASP A 54 9.66 2.29 10.93
CA ASP A 54 10.40 3.55 10.88
C ASP A 54 11.59 3.34 9.93
N ALA A 55 11.59 4.04 8.79
CA ALA A 55 12.58 3.83 7.77
C ALA A 55 13.02 5.15 7.11
N SER A 56 14.32 5.35 7.02
CA SER A 56 14.90 6.52 6.39
C SER A 56 16.12 6.18 5.53
N SER A 57 16.42 7.06 4.60
CA SER A 57 17.58 6.96 3.72
C SER A 57 18.30 8.30 3.64
N ASP A 58 19.62 8.27 3.76
CA ASP A 58 20.49 9.41 3.63
C ASP A 58 20.96 9.54 2.17
N ILE A 59 20.68 10.69 1.57
CA ILE A 59 21.07 11.00 0.18
C ILE A 59 22.18 12.02 0.22
N PRO A 60 23.36 11.73 -0.38
CA PRO A 60 24.46 12.69 -0.48
C PRO A 60 24.05 13.87 -1.36
N SER A 61 24.38 15.09 -0.94
CA SER A 61 24.22 16.32 -1.70
C SER A 61 25.43 17.19 -1.55
N ASP A 62 25.61 18.18 -2.42
CA ASP A 62 26.73 19.14 -2.34
C ASP A 62 26.67 20.00 -1.07
N ASN A 63 25.47 20.14 -0.48
CA ASN A 63 25.26 20.86 0.78
C ASN A 63 25.30 19.95 2.01
N GLY A 64 25.68 18.69 1.88
CA GLY A 64 25.71 17.69 2.96
C GLY A 64 24.79 16.50 2.69
N VAL A 65 24.26 15.91 3.76
CA VAL A 65 23.37 14.76 3.70
C VAL A 65 21.91 15.23 3.86
N PHE A 66 21.06 14.77 2.98
CA PHE A 66 19.60 14.99 3.06
C PHE A 66 18.90 13.68 3.43
N THR A 67 18.31 13.63 4.62
CA THR A 67 17.58 12.44 5.12
C THR A 67 16.12 12.50 4.68
N VAL A 68 15.65 11.44 4.03
CA VAL A 68 14.27 11.30 3.54
C VAL A 68 13.64 10.01 4.06
N PRO A 69 12.29 9.92 4.14
CA PRO A 69 11.60 8.66 4.32
C PRO A 69 12.01 7.65 3.24
N PHE A 70 11.99 6.37 3.56
CA PHE A 70 12.31 5.34 2.58
C PHE A 70 11.27 5.32 1.45
N ARG A 71 11.76 5.40 0.20
CA ARG A 71 10.90 5.51 -0.97
C ARG A 71 9.99 4.28 -1.14
N LYS A 72 8.70 4.51 -1.42
CA LYS A 72 7.67 3.49 -1.66
C LYS A 72 7.47 2.53 -0.49
N LEU A 73 7.70 3.01 0.71
CA LEU A 73 7.48 2.29 1.95
C LEU A 73 6.59 3.13 2.88
N ALA A 74 5.40 2.62 3.15
CA ALA A 74 4.49 3.24 4.12
C ALA A 74 4.91 2.89 5.54
N ASP A 75 4.91 3.88 6.45
CA ASP A 75 5.31 3.68 7.86
C ASP A 75 4.35 2.74 8.60
N ARG A 76 3.08 2.71 8.17
CA ARG A 76 2.08 1.82 8.76
C ARG A 76 1.21 1.17 7.71
N THR A 77 1.06 -0.15 7.84
CA THR A 77 0.05 -0.92 7.12
C THR A 77 -0.81 -1.71 8.09
N SER A 78 -2.09 -1.86 7.79
CA SER A 78 -2.98 -2.68 8.59
C SER A 78 -4.01 -3.39 7.73
N ASN A 79 -4.30 -4.65 8.08
CA ASN A 79 -5.36 -5.44 7.51
C ASN A 79 -6.25 -5.96 8.63
N ILE A 80 -7.52 -5.60 8.61
CA ILE A 80 -8.51 -6.04 9.60
C ILE A 80 -9.63 -6.74 8.84
N SER A 81 -9.97 -7.95 9.25
CA SER A 81 -11.07 -8.70 8.66
C SER A 81 -11.98 -9.26 9.75
N ILE A 82 -13.28 -9.20 9.48
CA ILE A 82 -14.30 -9.92 10.23
C ILE A 82 -14.95 -10.86 9.24
N GLY A 83 -15.08 -12.12 9.60
CA GLY A 83 -15.67 -13.12 8.73
C GLY A 83 -16.57 -14.08 9.47
N TYR A 84 -17.25 -14.88 8.68
CA TYR A 84 -18.12 -15.96 9.11
C TYR A 84 -17.87 -17.17 8.19
N ASP A 85 -17.49 -18.28 8.79
CA ASP A 85 -17.29 -19.55 8.10
C ASP A 85 -18.00 -20.66 8.86
N LYS A 86 -19.18 -21.04 8.37
CA LYS A 86 -19.96 -22.13 8.95
C LYS A 86 -20.91 -22.76 7.93
N GLY A 87 -20.90 -24.07 7.89
CA GLY A 87 -21.77 -24.85 7.02
C GLY A 87 -21.54 -24.55 5.54
N ASN A 88 -22.52 -23.97 4.90
CA ASN A 88 -22.47 -23.68 3.46
C ASN A 88 -22.06 -22.22 3.15
N ILE A 89 -21.70 -21.43 4.15
CA ILE A 89 -21.42 -20.00 4.02
C ILE A 89 -19.99 -19.71 4.47
N ASP A 90 -19.22 -19.04 3.61
CA ASP A 90 -17.95 -18.40 3.92
C ASP A 90 -18.06 -16.94 3.45
N MET A 91 -17.98 -15.99 4.36
CA MET A 91 -18.00 -14.57 4.01
C MET A 91 -17.02 -13.76 4.87
N ARG A 92 -16.50 -12.68 4.28
CA ARG A 92 -15.51 -11.82 4.91
C ARG A 92 -15.68 -10.38 4.48
N LEU A 93 -15.65 -9.48 5.46
CA LEU A 93 -15.47 -8.06 5.27
C LEU A 93 -14.04 -7.71 5.69
N SER A 94 -13.27 -7.09 4.81
CA SER A 94 -11.86 -6.79 5.03
C SER A 94 -11.57 -5.33 4.77
N MET A 95 -10.82 -4.70 5.66
CA MET A 95 -10.31 -3.34 5.51
C MET A 95 -8.78 -3.41 5.43
N ALA A 96 -8.23 -2.95 4.32
CA ALA A 96 -6.80 -2.76 4.12
C ALA A 96 -6.48 -1.26 4.18
N ARG A 97 -5.52 -0.88 5.03
CA ARG A 97 -5.09 0.50 5.17
C ARG A 97 -3.56 0.61 5.11
N ARG A 98 -3.07 1.65 4.44
CA ARG A 98 -1.66 2.10 4.49
C ARG A 98 -1.61 3.58 4.83
N SER A 99 -0.54 4.04 5.48
CA SER A 99 -0.23 5.47 5.60
C SER A 99 0.26 6.03 4.26
N ASP A 100 0.38 7.33 4.19
CA ASP A 100 1.12 8.00 3.11
C ASP A 100 2.57 7.53 3.04
N TYR A 101 3.20 7.72 1.90
CA TYR A 101 4.61 7.40 1.70
C TYR A 101 5.23 8.25 0.60
N LEU A 102 6.54 8.40 0.66
CA LEU A 102 7.36 9.02 -0.37
C LEU A 102 7.29 8.23 -1.68
N ASP A 103 6.81 8.85 -2.76
CA ASP A 103 6.73 8.24 -4.09
C ASP A 103 7.93 8.64 -4.98
N TYR A 104 8.13 9.94 -5.18
CA TYR A 104 9.23 10.48 -5.98
C TYR A 104 9.97 11.59 -5.24
N LEU A 105 11.30 11.64 -5.41
CA LEU A 105 12.16 12.66 -4.82
C LEU A 105 12.21 13.96 -5.64
N ALA A 106 11.87 13.89 -6.93
CA ALA A 106 11.85 15.01 -7.85
C ALA A 106 10.92 14.70 -9.03
N ASP A 107 10.47 15.71 -9.75
CA ASP A 107 9.75 15.52 -11.01
C ASP A 107 10.75 15.07 -12.09
N ASP A 108 10.47 13.97 -12.80
CA ASP A 108 11.31 13.45 -13.87
C ASP A 108 11.46 14.45 -15.04
N ASP A 109 10.55 15.43 -15.14
CA ASP A 109 10.56 16.49 -16.18
C ASP A 109 11.32 17.77 -15.76
N ILE A 110 11.75 17.88 -14.50
CA ILE A 110 12.55 19.00 -14.00
C ILE A 110 13.97 18.50 -13.79
N GLU A 111 14.96 19.18 -14.38
CA GLU A 111 16.38 19.02 -14.04
C GLU A 111 16.60 19.43 -12.56
N THR A 112 16.05 18.63 -11.65
CA THR A 112 16.22 18.84 -10.21
C THR A 112 17.55 18.23 -9.82
N THR A 113 18.52 19.07 -9.58
CA THR A 113 19.77 18.63 -8.98
C THR A 113 19.52 18.27 -7.52
N VAL A 114 20.36 17.43 -6.94
CA VAL A 114 20.29 17.08 -5.50
C VAL A 114 20.38 18.36 -4.62
N GLU A 115 20.91 19.45 -5.17
CA GLU A 115 21.00 20.78 -4.55
C GLU A 115 19.61 21.44 -4.35
N ASP A 116 18.66 21.14 -5.25
CA ASP A 116 17.29 21.69 -5.24
C ASP A 116 16.29 20.80 -4.50
N LEU A 117 16.71 19.67 -3.94
CA LEU A 117 15.84 18.80 -3.16
C LEU A 117 15.38 19.53 -1.90
N ASN A 118 14.08 19.80 -1.86
CA ASN A 118 13.37 20.28 -0.68
C ASN A 118 12.03 19.56 -0.58
N TYR A 119 11.40 19.62 0.58
CA TYR A 119 10.12 18.94 0.79
C TYR A 119 9.02 19.36 -0.19
N ASP A 120 9.06 20.58 -0.73
CA ASP A 120 8.07 21.07 -1.69
C ASP A 120 8.16 20.39 -3.07
N ASN A 121 9.29 19.79 -3.39
CA ASN A 121 9.56 19.09 -4.66
C ASN A 121 9.51 17.56 -4.52
N ILE A 122 9.08 17.06 -3.37
CA ILE A 122 8.94 15.63 -3.10
C ILE A 122 7.47 15.24 -3.29
N ARG A 123 7.20 14.20 -4.09
CA ARG A 123 5.87 13.66 -4.28
C ARG A 123 5.58 12.54 -3.28
N PHE A 124 4.41 12.63 -2.68
CA PHE A 124 3.87 11.62 -1.79
C PHE A 124 2.63 10.97 -2.42
N THR A 125 2.44 9.69 -2.11
CA THR A 125 1.15 9.01 -2.24
C THR A 125 0.46 9.13 -0.89
N ASP A 126 -0.79 9.61 -0.89
CA ASP A 126 -1.59 9.82 0.33
C ASP A 126 -1.95 8.50 1.02
N ASP A 127 -2.45 8.56 2.24
CA ASP A 127 -2.96 7.37 2.91
C ASP A 127 -4.13 6.77 2.10
N HIS A 128 -4.31 5.46 2.23
CA HIS A 128 -5.32 4.73 1.49
C HIS A 128 -6.01 3.72 2.39
N SER A 129 -7.33 3.61 2.27
CA SER A 129 -8.15 2.74 3.11
C SER A 129 -9.25 2.09 2.30
N GLN A 130 -9.05 0.86 1.85
CA GLN A 130 -10.00 0.12 1.01
C GLN A 130 -10.79 -0.90 1.82
N LEU A 131 -12.11 -0.94 1.60
CA LEU A 131 -13.04 -1.90 2.19
C LEU A 131 -13.56 -2.85 1.13
N ASP A 132 -13.37 -4.15 1.36
CA ASP A 132 -13.76 -5.22 0.45
C ASP A 132 -14.68 -6.23 1.17
N PHE A 133 -15.60 -6.82 0.42
CA PHE A 133 -16.44 -7.91 0.89
C PHE A 133 -16.36 -9.09 -0.08
N THR A 134 -16.17 -10.29 0.46
CA THR A 134 -16.23 -11.54 -0.30
C THR A 134 -17.23 -12.48 0.34
N ALA A 135 -17.95 -13.27 -0.48
CA ALA A 135 -18.83 -14.32 -0.02
C ALA A 135 -18.77 -15.54 -0.93
N LYS A 136 -18.81 -16.72 -0.33
CA LYS A 136 -18.99 -18.00 -1.02
C LYS A 136 -20.16 -18.73 -0.41
N TYR A 137 -20.94 -19.36 -1.28
CA TYR A 137 -22.02 -20.24 -0.88
C TYR A 137 -21.83 -21.63 -1.54
N TYR A 138 -21.61 -22.63 -0.72
CA TYR A 138 -21.43 -24.00 -1.15
C TYR A 138 -22.81 -24.65 -1.35
N LEU A 139 -23.31 -24.63 -2.59
CA LEU A 139 -24.64 -25.13 -2.93
C LEU A 139 -24.70 -26.67 -2.72
N ASN A 140 -23.61 -27.35 -3.07
CA ASN A 140 -23.33 -28.76 -2.84
C ASN A 140 -21.82 -29.01 -3.02
N ASP A 141 -21.36 -30.28 -2.91
CA ASP A 141 -19.96 -30.65 -3.02
C ASP A 141 -19.30 -30.27 -4.36
N ASN A 142 -20.11 -30.09 -5.39
CA ASN A 142 -19.64 -29.83 -6.74
C ASN A 142 -19.81 -28.35 -7.16
N LEU A 143 -20.73 -27.59 -6.57
CA LEU A 143 -21.06 -26.24 -7.02
C LEU A 143 -20.92 -25.20 -5.90
N THR A 144 -20.03 -24.23 -6.12
CA THR A 144 -19.83 -23.07 -5.25
C THR A 144 -20.18 -21.79 -6.01
N LEU A 145 -21.01 -20.94 -5.44
CA LEU A 145 -21.26 -19.58 -5.89
C LEU A 145 -20.28 -18.64 -5.21
N LYS A 146 -19.84 -17.58 -5.91
CA LYS A 146 -18.93 -16.56 -5.39
C LYS A 146 -19.48 -15.17 -5.68
N PHE A 147 -19.30 -14.27 -4.75
CA PHE A 147 -19.64 -12.87 -4.85
C PHE A 147 -18.55 -12.02 -4.20
N ASP A 148 -18.03 -11.04 -4.96
CA ASP A 148 -17.01 -10.12 -4.49
C ASP A 148 -17.45 -8.68 -4.73
N LEU A 149 -17.29 -7.83 -3.72
CA LEU A 149 -17.38 -6.37 -3.81
C LEU A 149 -16.03 -5.80 -3.41
N ILE A 150 -15.42 -5.03 -4.30
CA ILE A 150 -14.10 -4.44 -4.10
C ILE A 150 -14.26 -2.92 -4.05
N ASN A 151 -13.54 -2.29 -3.14
CA ASN A 151 -13.53 -0.85 -2.93
C ASN A 151 -14.93 -0.29 -2.61
N ILE A 152 -15.62 -0.89 -1.61
CA ILE A 152 -17.00 -0.52 -1.23
C ILE A 152 -17.10 0.96 -0.81
N ASN A 153 -16.06 1.48 -0.16
CA ASN A 153 -15.99 2.87 0.29
C ASN A 153 -15.64 3.87 -0.82
N ASP A 154 -15.35 3.38 -2.06
CA ASP A 154 -15.04 4.23 -3.21
C ASP A 154 -13.78 5.08 -3.00
N GLU A 155 -12.78 4.46 -2.39
CA GLU A 155 -11.51 5.11 -2.06
C GLU A 155 -10.70 5.41 -3.32
N PRO A 156 -10.29 6.66 -3.56
CA PRO A 156 -9.40 7.02 -4.66
C PRO A 156 -7.93 6.83 -4.29
N GLU A 157 -7.04 6.90 -5.29
CA GLU A 157 -5.62 7.13 -5.08
C GLU A 157 -5.33 8.62 -5.24
N TYR A 158 -4.67 9.21 -4.23
CA TYR A 158 -4.35 10.63 -4.20
C TYR A 158 -2.84 10.83 -4.07
N TYR A 159 -2.31 11.78 -4.84
CA TYR A 159 -0.89 12.11 -4.83
C TYR A 159 -0.70 13.61 -4.68
N TYR A 160 0.31 14.03 -3.91
CA TYR A 160 0.57 15.44 -3.65
C TYR A 160 2.05 15.77 -3.62
N TRP A 161 2.38 17.06 -3.84
CA TRP A 161 3.74 17.58 -3.74
C TRP A 161 3.95 18.28 -2.40
N GLY A 162 4.83 17.74 -1.56
CA GLY A 162 5.25 18.30 -0.27
C GLY A 162 4.14 18.46 0.76
N ASN A 163 2.96 18.89 0.34
CA ASN A 163 1.83 19.18 1.21
C ASN A 163 0.53 18.64 0.59
N PRO A 164 -0.36 17.99 1.35
CA PRO A 164 -1.63 17.43 0.86
C PRO A 164 -2.54 18.42 0.11
N SER A 165 -2.40 19.74 0.34
CA SER A 165 -3.16 20.75 -0.42
C SER A 165 -2.64 20.97 -1.84
N ARG A 166 -1.47 20.44 -2.23
CA ARG A 166 -0.87 20.58 -3.55
C ARG A 166 -1.05 19.29 -4.35
N LEU A 167 -2.26 19.10 -4.89
CA LEU A 167 -2.61 17.95 -5.71
C LEU A 167 -1.61 17.77 -6.87
N SER A 168 -1.07 16.55 -7.00
CA SER A 168 -0.27 16.09 -8.13
C SER A 168 -1.10 15.25 -9.08
N GLN A 169 -1.81 14.24 -8.54
CA GLN A 169 -2.58 13.27 -9.32
C GLN A 169 -3.74 12.75 -8.48
N TYR A 170 -4.84 12.44 -9.13
CA TYR A 170 -6.02 11.84 -8.53
C TYR A 170 -6.55 10.76 -9.45
N ASP A 171 -6.58 9.52 -8.96
CA ASP A 171 -7.03 8.36 -9.71
C ASP A 171 -8.25 7.75 -9.04
N GLU A 172 -9.37 7.72 -9.75
CA GLU A 172 -10.63 7.17 -9.27
C GLU A 172 -10.93 5.85 -10.00
N TYR A 173 -10.77 4.75 -9.28
CA TYR A 173 -11.02 3.41 -9.82
C TYR A 173 -12.45 2.92 -9.63
N GLY A 174 -13.16 3.51 -8.67
CA GLY A 174 -14.54 3.18 -8.37
C GLY A 174 -14.71 1.84 -7.67
N ARG A 175 -15.97 1.46 -7.50
CA ARG A 175 -16.42 0.18 -6.92
C ARG A 175 -16.48 -0.90 -7.97
N SER A 176 -16.12 -2.13 -7.61
CA SER A 176 -16.24 -3.28 -8.50
C SER A 176 -17.06 -4.39 -7.85
N ALA A 177 -17.91 -5.05 -8.64
CA ALA A 177 -18.70 -6.20 -8.21
C ALA A 177 -18.48 -7.37 -9.17
N THR A 178 -18.20 -8.55 -8.63
CA THR A 178 -18.01 -9.78 -9.40
C THR A 178 -18.92 -10.89 -8.88
N VAL A 179 -19.58 -11.60 -9.79
CA VAL A 179 -20.33 -12.81 -9.50
C VAL A 179 -19.74 -13.96 -10.32
N GLY A 180 -19.48 -15.07 -9.66
CA GLY A 180 -18.91 -16.24 -10.30
C GLY A 180 -19.42 -17.55 -9.72
N PHE A 181 -19.05 -18.65 -10.37
CA PHE A 181 -19.28 -19.98 -9.83
C PHE A 181 -18.09 -20.90 -10.13
N THR A 182 -17.93 -21.92 -9.30
CA THR A 182 -16.98 -23.01 -9.53
C THR A 182 -17.73 -24.33 -9.52
N TYR A 183 -17.55 -25.13 -10.57
CA TYR A 183 -18.11 -26.47 -10.67
C TYR A 183 -16.97 -27.51 -10.75
N LYS A 184 -17.04 -28.54 -9.91
CA LYS A 184 -16.13 -29.68 -9.90
C LYS A 184 -16.88 -30.89 -10.46
N TYR A 185 -16.31 -31.61 -11.41
CA TYR A 185 -16.84 -32.85 -12.03
C TYR A 185 -16.01 -34.05 -11.66
#